data_7a0e307536bc0c2998911c59beb78cd4
#
_entry.id   7a0e307536bc0c2998911c59beb78cd4
#
_cell.length_a   1.000
_cell.length_b   1.000
_cell.length_c   1.000
_cell.angle_alpha   90.00
_cell.angle_beta   90.00
_cell.angle_gamma   90.00
#
_symmetry.space_group_name_H-M   'P 1'
#
loop_
_entity.id
_entity.type
_entity.pdbx_description
1 polymer ?
#
loop_
_entity_poly.entity_id
_entity_poly.type
_entity_poly.pdbx_seq_one_letter_code
_entity_poly.pdbx_strand_id
1 'polypeptide(L)'
;MSLLSRIFTWWNDCTIGTGLFTWLNGAYVGADDQGNKYYQAKKDDRRWVIYNGDIEASRIPPEWHRWLHYTADQPPTVEPLPVKSFEKEHQPNLTGTAGAYFPAGSLNKRGERAKATGDYEAWTPGA
;
A
#
# COMPACT_ATOMS: atom_id res chain seq x y z
N MET A 1 -9.35 13.24 14.31
CA MET A 1 -8.69 12.98 15.61
C MET A 1 -8.58 14.26 16.43
N SER A 2 -8.74 14.18 17.77
CA SER A 2 -8.59 15.34 18.65
C SER A 2 -7.11 15.77 18.70
N LEU A 3 -6.86 17.05 18.96
CA LEU A 3 -5.51 17.61 19.08
C LEU A 3 -4.72 16.93 20.20
N LEU A 4 -5.39 16.54 21.27
CA LEU A 4 -4.80 15.81 22.39
C LEU A 4 -4.31 14.41 21.98
N SER A 5 -5.08 13.67 21.17
CA SER A 5 -4.63 12.36 20.70
C SER A 5 -3.37 12.46 19.82
N ARG A 6 -3.23 13.50 19.03
CA ARG A 6 -2.03 13.73 18.20
C ARG A 6 -0.77 14.08 19.02
N ILE A 7 -0.95 14.59 20.21
CA ILE A 7 0.17 14.88 21.13
C ILE A 7 0.62 13.61 21.85
N PHE A 8 -0.33 12.76 22.29
CA PHE A 8 -0.05 11.64 23.18
C PHE A 8 0.07 10.28 22.49
N THR A 9 -0.40 10.14 21.25
CA THR A 9 -0.29 8.87 20.49
C THR A 9 0.79 8.98 19.42
N TRP A 10 1.90 8.31 19.64
CA TRP A 10 3.02 8.26 18.69
C TRP A 10 2.90 7.11 17.68
N TRP A 11 1.97 6.19 17.91
CA TRP A 11 1.76 4.99 17.08
C TRP A 11 0.62 5.12 16.08
N ASN A 12 -0.06 6.23 16.06
CA ASN A 12 -1.23 6.45 15.22
C ASN A 12 -1.22 7.85 14.65
N ASP A 13 -1.32 7.95 13.30
CA ASP A 13 -1.30 9.21 12.57
C ASP A 13 0.04 9.97 12.63
N CYS A 14 0.14 11.04 11.87
CA CYS A 14 1.30 11.92 11.86
C CYS A 14 1.42 12.67 13.19
N THR A 15 2.52 12.47 13.91
CA THR A 15 2.79 13.21 15.14
C THR A 15 3.03 14.69 14.86
N ILE A 16 2.84 15.54 15.87
CA ILE A 16 3.15 16.97 15.77
C ILE A 16 4.62 17.19 15.41
N GLY A 17 5.53 16.38 15.99
CA GLY A 17 6.96 16.44 15.67
C GLY A 17 7.25 16.15 14.20
N THR A 18 6.61 15.13 13.63
CA THR A 18 6.74 14.82 12.20
C THR A 18 6.18 15.93 11.32
N GLY A 19 5.06 16.51 11.70
CA GLY A 19 4.47 17.65 11.01
C GLY A 19 5.38 18.88 11.02
N LEU A 20 5.93 19.21 12.18
CA LEU A 20 6.88 20.33 12.34
C LEU A 20 8.18 20.09 11.57
N PHE A 21 8.73 18.87 11.65
CA PHE A 21 9.93 18.50 10.88
C PHE A 21 9.68 18.64 9.39
N THR A 22 8.54 18.17 8.89
CA THR A 22 8.16 18.25 7.48
C THR A 22 8.01 19.70 7.03
N TRP A 23 7.38 20.53 7.86
CA TRP A 23 7.24 21.97 7.56
C TRP A 23 8.58 22.69 7.45
N LEU A 24 9.52 22.40 8.35
CA LEU A 24 10.84 23.03 8.35
C LEU A 24 11.76 22.51 7.23
N ASN A 25 11.80 21.19 7.04
CA ASN A 25 12.82 20.53 6.23
C ASN A 25 12.28 19.90 4.93
N GLY A 26 10.98 19.78 4.79
CA GLY A 26 10.34 19.13 3.64
C GLY A 26 9.94 20.12 2.55
N ALA A 27 10.12 19.70 1.30
CA ALA A 27 9.52 20.31 0.13
C ALA A 27 8.36 19.40 -0.35
N TYR A 28 7.19 19.96 -0.54
CA TYR A 28 6.04 19.23 -1.06
C TYR A 28 6.28 18.82 -2.51
N VAL A 29 6.05 17.55 -2.84
CA VAL A 29 6.25 16.98 -4.18
C VAL A 29 4.93 16.69 -4.88
N GLY A 30 3.97 16.11 -4.18
CA GLY A 30 2.67 15.79 -4.73
C GLY A 30 1.81 14.98 -3.77
N ALA A 31 0.63 14.59 -4.25
CA ALA A 31 -0.30 13.72 -3.53
C ALA A 31 -0.83 12.63 -4.45
N ASP A 32 -1.27 11.51 -3.87
CA ASP A 32 -1.98 10.46 -4.58
C ASP A 32 -3.51 10.62 -4.50
N ASP A 33 -4.24 9.70 -5.14
CA ASP A 33 -5.70 9.72 -5.20
C ASP A 33 -6.36 9.47 -3.82
N GLN A 34 -5.62 8.90 -2.86
CA GLN A 34 -6.09 8.71 -1.49
C GLN A 34 -5.81 9.90 -0.59
N GLY A 35 -5.13 10.92 -1.09
CA GLY A 35 -4.78 12.12 -0.34
C GLY A 35 -3.50 11.98 0.51
N ASN A 36 -2.72 10.92 0.35
CA ASN A 36 -1.39 10.83 0.94
C ASN A 36 -0.47 11.85 0.30
N LYS A 37 0.30 12.56 1.09
CA LYS A 37 1.18 13.65 0.63
C LYS A 37 2.64 13.25 0.70
N TYR A 38 3.36 13.53 -0.36
CA TYR A 38 4.75 13.14 -0.54
C TYR A 38 5.68 14.34 -0.44
N TYR A 39 6.79 14.15 0.27
CA TYR A 39 7.76 15.19 0.55
C TYR A 39 9.18 14.69 0.28
N GLN A 40 10.04 15.64 -0.08
CA GLN A 40 11.48 15.45 -0.21
C GLN A 40 12.20 16.46 0.67
N ALA A 41 13.34 16.08 1.25
CA ALA A 41 14.13 17.00 2.04
C ALA A 41 14.74 18.11 1.16
N LYS A 42 14.80 19.33 1.71
CA LYS A 42 15.38 20.48 1.03
C LYS A 42 16.91 20.42 0.90
N LYS A 43 17.58 19.68 1.79
CA LYS A 43 19.05 19.65 1.90
C LYS A 43 19.67 18.33 1.46
N ASP A 44 18.91 17.27 1.44
CA ASP A 44 19.37 15.92 1.06
C ASP A 44 18.30 15.22 0.22
N ASP A 45 18.53 13.98 -0.17
CA ASP A 45 17.62 13.21 -1.02
C ASP A 45 16.63 12.36 -0.24
N ARG A 46 16.43 12.60 1.04
CA ARG A 46 15.43 11.86 1.83
C ARG A 46 14.02 12.15 1.34
N ARG A 47 13.21 11.09 1.22
CA ARG A 47 11.84 11.12 0.75
C ARG A 47 10.95 10.46 1.77
N TRP A 48 9.77 11.03 2.01
CA TRP A 48 8.79 10.46 2.93
C TRP A 48 7.37 10.80 2.53
N VAL A 49 6.42 10.09 3.14
CA VAL A 49 4.99 10.28 2.94
C VAL A 49 4.33 10.65 4.26
N ILE A 50 3.34 11.52 4.20
CA ILE A 50 2.39 11.76 5.27
C ILE A 50 1.06 11.18 4.82
N TYR A 51 0.60 10.16 5.54
CA TYR A 51 -0.63 9.44 5.22
C TYR A 51 -1.87 10.29 5.52
N ASN A 52 -2.87 10.14 4.69
CA ASN A 52 -4.23 10.61 4.95
C ASN A 52 -5.04 9.46 5.54
N GLY A 53 -5.25 9.46 6.86
CA GLY A 53 -5.90 8.38 7.59
C GLY A 53 -4.92 7.30 8.06
N ASP A 54 -5.24 6.03 7.83
CA ASP A 54 -4.47 4.91 8.34
C ASP A 54 -3.03 4.89 7.82
N ILE A 55 -2.07 4.68 8.73
CA ILE A 55 -0.66 4.53 8.40
C ILE A 55 -0.42 3.09 7.96
N GLU A 56 -0.56 2.84 6.69
CA GLU A 56 -0.40 1.53 6.06
C GLU A 56 0.39 1.66 4.75
N ALA A 57 1.59 1.08 4.72
CA ALA A 57 2.50 1.22 3.59
C ALA A 57 1.93 0.64 2.29
N SER A 58 1.07 -0.37 2.35
CA SER A 58 0.43 -0.96 1.17
C SER A 58 -0.59 -0.02 0.50
N ARG A 59 -0.98 1.07 1.14
CA ARG A 59 -1.84 2.10 0.54
C ARG A 59 -1.13 2.96 -0.50
N ILE A 60 0.20 2.95 -0.50
CA ILE A 60 0.99 3.74 -1.46
C ILE A 60 0.88 3.11 -2.85
N PRO A 61 0.44 3.87 -3.88
CA PRO A 61 0.40 3.38 -5.25
C PRO A 61 1.79 3.00 -5.79
N PRO A 62 1.90 2.06 -6.74
CA PRO A 62 3.18 1.56 -7.25
C PRO A 62 4.11 2.66 -7.78
N GLU A 63 3.57 3.66 -8.43
CA GLU A 63 4.33 4.78 -8.98
C GLU A 63 5.00 5.64 -7.90
N TRP A 64 4.30 5.91 -6.80
CA TRP A 64 4.84 6.62 -5.64
C TRP A 64 5.77 5.74 -4.82
N HIS A 65 5.49 4.43 -4.70
CA HIS A 65 6.38 3.46 -4.08
C HIS A 65 7.73 3.40 -4.80
N ARG A 66 7.71 3.36 -6.13
CA ARG A 66 8.91 3.42 -6.97
C ARG A 66 9.77 4.65 -6.66
N TRP A 67 9.14 5.82 -6.53
CA TRP A 67 9.84 7.06 -6.20
C TRP A 67 10.35 7.08 -4.75
N LEU A 68 9.55 6.68 -3.77
CA LEU A 68 9.94 6.63 -2.36
C LEU A 68 11.13 5.70 -2.10
N HIS A 69 11.25 4.62 -2.85
CA HIS A 69 12.32 3.63 -2.72
C HIS A 69 13.51 3.89 -3.65
N TYR A 70 13.62 5.08 -4.22
CA TYR A 70 14.73 5.51 -5.08
C TYR A 70 14.91 4.64 -6.34
N THR A 71 13.89 3.91 -6.74
CA THR A 71 13.88 3.18 -8.02
C THR A 71 13.70 4.14 -9.20
N ALA A 72 13.06 5.29 -8.96
CA ALA A 72 12.94 6.38 -9.90
C ALA A 72 13.48 7.68 -9.29
N ASP A 73 14.18 8.46 -10.08
CA ASP A 73 14.70 9.77 -9.65
C ASP A 73 13.61 10.84 -9.64
N GLN A 74 12.69 10.77 -10.60
CA GLN A 74 11.62 11.74 -10.74
C GLN A 74 10.30 11.23 -10.14
N PRO A 75 9.51 12.12 -9.51
CA PRO A 75 8.19 11.75 -9.00
C PRO A 75 7.19 11.51 -10.13
N PRO A 76 6.09 10.77 -9.86
CA PRO A 76 5.04 10.50 -10.86
C PRO A 76 4.37 11.75 -11.43
N THR A 77 4.45 12.88 -10.72
CA THR A 77 3.94 14.17 -11.18
C THR A 77 4.75 14.73 -12.35
N VAL A 78 5.99 14.34 -12.49
CA VAL A 78 6.92 14.75 -13.58
C VAL A 78 7.06 13.64 -14.61
N GLU A 79 7.23 12.40 -14.16
CA GLU A 79 7.41 11.22 -15.01
C GLU A 79 6.40 10.13 -14.62
N PRO A 80 5.13 10.23 -15.09
CA PRO A 80 4.12 9.23 -14.80
C PRO A 80 4.43 7.90 -15.45
N LEU A 81 4.10 6.79 -14.76
CA LEU A 81 4.18 5.46 -15.35
C LEU A 81 3.07 5.28 -16.39
N PRO A 82 3.38 4.71 -17.56
CA PRO A 82 2.35 4.36 -18.53
C PRO A 82 1.46 3.24 -17.98
N VAL A 83 0.16 3.49 -17.94
CA VAL A 83 -0.84 2.50 -17.51
C VAL A 83 -1.09 1.52 -18.64
N LYS A 84 -0.97 0.23 -18.36
CA LYS A 84 -1.23 -0.85 -19.33
C LYS A 84 -2.69 -1.29 -19.25
N SER A 85 -3.22 -1.81 -20.35
CA SER A 85 -4.64 -2.19 -20.48
C SER A 85 -5.10 -3.27 -19.49
N PHE A 86 -4.18 -4.07 -18.96
CA PHE A 86 -4.48 -5.14 -18.00
C PHE A 86 -4.31 -4.70 -16.55
N GLU A 87 -3.80 -3.50 -16.30
CA GLU A 87 -3.62 -2.98 -14.95
C GLU A 87 -4.96 -2.64 -14.32
N LYS A 88 -5.12 -3.04 -13.07
CA LYS A 88 -6.26 -2.68 -12.24
C LYS A 88 -5.88 -1.55 -11.29
N GLU A 89 -6.90 -0.84 -10.82
CA GLU A 89 -6.73 0.15 -9.77
C GLU A 89 -6.02 -0.43 -8.55
N HIS A 90 -5.08 0.32 -8.00
CA HIS A 90 -4.33 -0.09 -6.83
C HIS A 90 -5.24 -0.26 -5.61
N GLN A 91 -5.08 -1.39 -4.92
CA GLN A 91 -5.75 -1.66 -3.66
C GLN A 91 -4.71 -1.93 -2.57
N PRO A 92 -4.92 -1.44 -1.34
CA PRO A 92 -4.07 -1.79 -0.21
C PRO A 92 -4.18 -3.27 0.15
N ASN A 93 -3.30 -3.75 1.01
CA ASN A 93 -3.37 -5.10 1.53
C ASN A 93 -4.64 -5.28 2.37
N LEU A 94 -5.55 -6.12 1.89
CA LEU A 94 -6.85 -6.37 2.53
C LEU A 94 -6.82 -7.56 3.51
N THR A 95 -5.67 -8.17 3.76
CA THR A 95 -5.51 -9.27 4.72
C THR A 95 -6.04 -8.86 6.11
N GLY A 96 -6.86 -9.70 6.70
CA GLY A 96 -7.52 -9.40 7.98
C GLY A 96 -8.78 -8.54 7.89
N THR A 97 -9.19 -8.12 6.70
CA THR A 97 -10.44 -7.38 6.46
C THR A 97 -11.49 -8.26 5.77
N ALA A 98 -12.72 -7.77 5.72
CA ALA A 98 -13.80 -8.44 4.99
C ALA A 98 -13.58 -8.53 3.46
N GLY A 99 -12.70 -7.67 2.91
CA GLY A 99 -12.32 -7.67 1.51
C GLY A 99 -11.19 -8.64 1.16
N ALA A 100 -10.65 -9.39 2.14
CA ALA A 100 -9.54 -10.29 1.91
C ALA A 100 -9.92 -11.40 0.93
N TYR A 101 -8.97 -11.77 0.06
CA TYR A 101 -9.14 -12.89 -0.84
C TYR A 101 -9.00 -14.23 -0.11
N PHE A 102 -9.99 -15.08 -0.29
CA PHE A 102 -9.93 -16.47 0.15
C PHE A 102 -10.10 -17.40 -1.07
N PRO A 103 -9.16 -18.31 -1.32
CA PRO A 103 -9.31 -19.31 -2.38
C PRO A 103 -10.47 -20.25 -2.10
N ALA A 104 -10.98 -20.92 -3.14
CA ALA A 104 -12.14 -21.80 -3.04
C ALA A 104 -11.99 -22.95 -2.02
N GLY A 105 -10.76 -23.46 -1.86
CA GLY A 105 -10.45 -24.50 -0.86
C GLY A 105 -10.24 -24.00 0.56
N SER A 106 -10.34 -22.70 0.81
CA SER A 106 -10.24 -22.14 2.16
C SER A 106 -11.43 -22.52 3.03
N LEU A 107 -11.17 -22.77 4.32
CA LEU A 107 -12.23 -23.00 5.32
C LEU A 107 -13.20 -21.82 5.43
N ASN A 108 -12.75 -20.61 5.16
CA ASN A 108 -13.61 -19.42 5.11
C ASN A 108 -14.58 -19.41 3.91
N LYS A 109 -14.39 -20.34 2.94
CA LYS A 109 -15.22 -20.51 1.74
C LYS A 109 -15.69 -21.97 1.57
N ARG A 110 -16.16 -22.65 2.59
CA ARG A 110 -16.64 -24.04 2.58
C ARG A 110 -15.57 -25.14 2.59
N GLY A 111 -14.27 -24.83 2.40
CA GLY A 111 -13.20 -25.82 2.41
C GLY A 111 -13.11 -26.74 1.19
N GLU A 112 -13.92 -26.52 0.16
CA GLU A 112 -13.96 -27.34 -1.06
C GLU A 112 -13.56 -26.53 -2.28
N ARG A 113 -12.66 -27.06 -3.09
CA ARG A 113 -12.30 -26.53 -4.41
C ARG A 113 -12.76 -27.46 -5.53
N ALA A 114 -12.92 -26.92 -6.72
CA ALA A 114 -13.15 -27.74 -7.90
C ALA A 114 -11.96 -28.68 -8.16
N LYS A 115 -12.25 -29.89 -8.66
CA LYS A 115 -11.21 -30.82 -9.11
C LYS A 115 -10.38 -30.17 -10.23
N ALA A 116 -9.07 -30.42 -10.19
CA ALA A 116 -8.13 -30.01 -11.24
C ALA A 116 -7.55 -31.25 -11.92
N THR A 117 -7.04 -31.09 -13.14
CA THR A 117 -6.41 -32.17 -13.92
C THR A 117 -5.16 -32.77 -13.26
N GLY A 118 -4.51 -32.02 -12.33
CA GLY A 118 -3.36 -32.49 -11.57
C GLY A 118 -3.70 -33.18 -10.25
N ASP A 119 -4.98 -33.36 -9.93
CA ASP A 119 -5.37 -34.06 -8.71
C ASP A 119 -5.06 -35.54 -8.81
N TYR A 120 -4.56 -36.09 -7.70
CA TYR A 120 -4.26 -37.52 -7.61
C TYR A 120 -5.56 -38.34 -7.59
N GLU A 121 -5.63 -39.34 -8.46
CA GLU A 121 -6.62 -40.39 -8.41
C GLU A 121 -5.96 -41.69 -8.00
N ALA A 122 -6.43 -42.29 -6.92
CA ALA A 122 -5.90 -43.57 -6.44
C ALA A 122 -6.15 -44.68 -7.46
N TRP A 123 -5.09 -45.42 -7.82
CA TRP A 123 -5.23 -46.62 -8.64
C TRP A 123 -6.02 -47.67 -7.87
N THR A 124 -7.01 -48.29 -8.55
CA THR A 124 -7.80 -49.43 -8.05
C THR A 124 -7.50 -50.68 -8.86
N PRO A 125 -7.12 -51.81 -8.24
CA PRO A 125 -6.90 -53.06 -8.93
C PRO A 125 -8.18 -53.55 -9.65
N GLY A 126 -8.06 -53.93 -10.90
CA GLY A 126 -9.17 -54.50 -11.66
C GLY A 126 -10.17 -53.50 -12.24
N ALA A 127 -9.84 -52.25 -12.24
CA ALA A 127 -10.64 -51.19 -12.89
C ALA A 127 -10.21 -51.00 -14.35
#